data_a620eae00251d42527815cfd0ac02d2e
#
_entry.id   a620eae00251d42527815cfd0ac02d2e
#
_cell.length_a   1.000
_cell.length_b   1.000
_cell.length_c   1.000
_cell.angle_alpha   90.00
_cell.angle_beta   90.00
_cell.angle_gamma   90.00
#
_symmetry.space_group_name_H-M   'P 1'
#
loop_
_entity.id
_entity.type
_entity.pdbx_description
1 polymer ?
#
loop_
_entity_poly.entity_id
_entity_poly.type
_entity_poly.pdbx_seq_one_letter_code
_entity_poly.pdbx_strand_id
1 'polypeptide(L)'
;MKLFRFPARATPAPPIGADFAATSLNLVQAAPRDGGFSLVAAASVPYPVARAELLAAPAELARFVGAALASAPFKGRRVISALPPADVRILPLTVPAAPNQTEGQAVARAATEQLGVDPAASVLDYYPIRGADGDSSGRQVLVAAADKARVLAYLAMLESARLEPVALDIGPAAIARLLATIHGNDIGQSVLLLNFGAARSFVTVIWGRRLMLDREIDFGEEQLAASLAAALELPPATATSLLREHGIGSRAASGPHADLRRAIHEVLHPACLALADELAHTQVYVASRTRGSTISRVYLNGSLARYPDIQARIGELIDVPVHLLDPFDAFVAAPHADDERAGRSIALAAGLALRGALHG
;
A
#
# COMPACT_ATOMS: atom_id res chain seq x y z
N MET A 1 -10.93 33.11 46.92
CA MET A 1 -10.34 31.77 46.70
C MET A 1 -10.13 31.62 45.21
N LYS A 2 -8.90 31.86 44.68
CA LYS A 2 -8.58 31.77 43.25
C LYS A 2 -8.36 30.29 42.93
N LEU A 3 -9.29 29.68 42.23
CA LEU A 3 -9.13 28.35 41.66
C LEU A 3 -8.03 28.40 40.59
N PHE A 4 -6.90 27.78 40.86
CA PHE A 4 -5.88 27.49 39.84
C PHE A 4 -6.49 26.51 38.81
N ARG A 5 -6.89 27.04 37.66
CA ARG A 5 -7.15 26.22 36.47
C ARG A 5 -5.79 25.69 36.00
N PHE A 6 -5.52 24.43 36.24
CA PHE A 6 -4.44 23.74 35.53
C PHE A 6 -4.75 23.82 34.02
N PRO A 7 -3.78 24.23 33.19
CA PRO A 7 -3.99 24.18 31.75
C PRO A 7 -4.28 22.73 31.39
N ALA A 8 -5.41 22.49 30.71
CA ALA A 8 -5.70 21.19 30.15
C ALA A 8 -4.47 20.75 29.33
N ARG A 9 -3.91 19.58 29.66
CA ARG A 9 -2.81 18.99 28.86
C ARG A 9 -3.28 18.96 27.41
N ALA A 10 -2.63 19.75 26.56
CA ALA A 10 -2.93 19.73 25.14
C ALA A 10 -2.81 18.28 24.64
N THR A 11 -3.86 17.78 24.06
CA THR A 11 -3.84 16.43 23.45
C THR A 11 -2.67 16.40 22.44
N PRO A 12 -1.75 15.44 22.54
CA PRO A 12 -0.63 15.40 21.62
C PRO A 12 -1.13 15.31 20.18
N ALA A 13 -0.45 15.98 19.26
CA ALA A 13 -0.80 15.93 17.85
C ALA A 13 -0.83 14.47 17.36
N PRO A 14 -1.77 14.11 16.47
CA PRO A 14 -1.81 12.77 15.88
C PRO A 14 -0.48 12.41 15.23
N PRO A 15 -0.05 11.15 15.27
CA PRO A 15 1.17 10.72 14.59
C PRO A 15 1.12 10.97 13.09
N ILE A 16 2.29 11.20 12.51
CA ILE A 16 2.50 11.36 11.07
C ILE A 16 2.64 9.97 10.46
N GLY A 17 1.91 9.66 9.41
CA GLY A 17 2.17 8.51 8.55
C GLY A 17 3.42 8.78 7.72
N ALA A 18 4.47 7.97 7.88
CA ALA A 18 5.75 8.13 7.21
C ALA A 18 6.07 6.89 6.36
N ASP A 19 6.12 7.09 5.04
CA ASP A 19 6.45 6.06 4.06
C ASP A 19 7.79 6.41 3.40
N PHE A 20 8.82 5.63 3.71
CA PHE A 20 10.13 5.68 3.06
C PHE A 20 10.08 4.86 1.76
N ALA A 21 9.39 5.38 0.75
CA ALA A 21 9.18 4.73 -0.54
C ALA A 21 10.49 4.54 -1.34
N ALA A 22 10.41 4.00 -2.56
CA ALA A 22 11.59 3.72 -3.37
C ALA A 22 12.37 4.99 -3.76
N THR A 23 11.67 6.09 -4.09
CA THR A 23 12.25 7.31 -4.67
C THR A 23 11.98 8.58 -3.86
N SER A 24 11.13 8.51 -2.83
CA SER A 24 10.69 9.68 -2.04
C SER A 24 10.34 9.29 -0.62
N LEU A 25 10.39 10.27 0.28
CA LEU A 25 9.76 10.22 1.59
C LEU A 25 8.36 10.84 1.46
N ASN A 26 7.34 10.05 1.76
CA ASN A 26 5.96 10.48 1.75
C ASN A 26 5.47 10.64 3.19
N LEU A 27 4.89 11.78 3.49
CA LEU A 27 4.42 12.13 4.84
C LEU A 27 2.97 12.60 4.75
N VAL A 28 2.12 12.12 5.65
CA VAL A 28 0.74 12.57 5.81
C VAL A 28 0.44 12.69 7.29
N GLN A 29 -0.25 13.75 7.69
CA GLN A 29 -0.80 13.89 9.04
C GLN A 29 -2.29 14.15 8.95
N ALA A 30 -3.08 13.36 9.66
CA ALA A 30 -4.52 13.42 9.69
C ALA A 30 -5.01 13.62 11.13
N ALA A 31 -6.14 14.28 11.30
CA ALA A 31 -6.79 14.44 12.58
C ALA A 31 -8.26 13.97 12.50
N PRO A 32 -8.80 13.39 13.59
CA PRO A 32 -10.23 13.10 13.67
C PRO A 32 -11.05 14.40 13.51
N ARG A 33 -12.18 14.28 12.83
CA ARG A 33 -13.17 15.34 12.65
C ARG A 33 -14.56 14.74 12.64
N ASP A 34 -15.57 15.54 12.92
CA ASP A 34 -16.96 15.12 12.78
C ASP A 34 -17.23 14.65 11.35
N GLY A 35 -17.68 13.39 11.25
CA GLY A 35 -17.96 12.74 9.97
C GLY A 35 -16.76 12.13 9.26
N GLY A 36 -15.54 12.08 9.86
CA GLY A 36 -14.38 11.43 9.24
C GLY A 36 -13.03 11.96 9.70
N PHE A 37 -12.15 12.25 8.76
CA PHE A 37 -10.79 12.74 9.03
C PHE A 37 -10.50 14.00 8.24
N SER A 38 -9.76 14.93 8.82
CA SER A 38 -9.22 16.10 8.12
C SER A 38 -7.74 15.90 7.84
N LEU A 39 -7.31 16.33 6.67
CA LEU A 39 -5.89 16.41 6.33
C LEU A 39 -5.26 17.60 7.06
N VAL A 40 -4.25 17.35 7.88
CA VAL A 40 -3.48 18.40 8.58
C VAL A 40 -2.32 18.85 7.70
N ALA A 41 -1.55 17.90 7.15
CA ALA A 41 -0.42 18.16 6.27
C ALA A 41 -0.16 16.93 5.39
N ALA A 42 0.40 17.17 4.18
CA ALA A 42 0.92 16.14 3.31
C ALA A 42 2.15 16.65 2.57
N ALA A 43 3.12 15.77 2.32
CA ALA A 43 4.30 16.06 1.52
C ALA A 43 4.83 14.78 0.88
N SER A 44 5.36 14.91 -0.34
CA SER A 44 6.13 13.87 -1.02
C SER A 44 7.45 14.50 -1.49
N VAL A 45 8.55 14.10 -0.85
CA VAL A 45 9.86 14.73 -1.05
C VAL A 45 10.81 13.73 -1.68
N PRO A 46 11.28 13.95 -2.92
CA PRO A 46 12.24 13.07 -3.59
C PRO A 46 13.54 12.99 -2.81
N TYR A 47 14.19 11.83 -2.80
CA TYR A 47 15.51 11.71 -2.22
C TYR A 47 16.55 12.44 -3.07
N PRO A 48 17.49 13.16 -2.43
CA PRO A 48 18.57 13.89 -3.15
C PRO A 48 19.65 12.94 -3.69
N VAL A 49 19.74 11.73 -3.15
CA VAL A 49 20.69 10.66 -3.52
C VAL A 49 19.96 9.32 -3.52
N ALA A 50 20.64 8.24 -3.87
CA ALA A 50 20.05 6.91 -3.79
C ALA A 50 19.51 6.61 -2.37
N ARG A 51 18.30 6.01 -2.27
CA ARG A 51 17.65 5.73 -0.98
C ARG A 51 18.57 4.99 -0.01
N ALA A 52 19.27 3.95 -0.48
CA ALA A 52 20.17 3.16 0.36
C ALA A 52 21.33 3.99 0.95
N GLU A 53 21.88 4.89 0.16
CA GLU A 53 22.95 5.81 0.58
C GLU A 53 22.45 6.78 1.65
N LEU A 54 21.27 7.40 1.43
CA LEU A 54 20.68 8.32 2.41
C LEU A 54 20.37 7.63 3.74
N LEU A 55 19.79 6.43 3.68
CA LEU A 55 19.44 5.66 4.90
C LEU A 55 20.69 5.19 5.67
N ALA A 56 21.82 5.02 5.00
CA ALA A 56 23.10 4.66 5.63
C ALA A 56 23.83 5.86 6.26
N ALA A 57 23.36 7.10 6.04
CA ALA A 57 24.00 8.35 6.52
C ALA A 57 23.11 9.07 7.56
N PRO A 58 23.17 8.74 8.87
CA PRO A 58 22.22 9.22 9.88
C PRO A 58 22.10 10.75 9.97
N ALA A 59 23.21 11.48 9.85
CA ALA A 59 23.21 12.94 9.92
C ALA A 59 22.51 13.57 8.71
N GLU A 60 22.68 12.99 7.52
CA GLU A 60 22.05 13.45 6.29
C GLU A 60 20.58 13.09 6.27
N LEU A 61 20.24 11.88 6.70
CA LEU A 61 18.87 11.45 6.88
C LEU A 61 18.11 12.37 7.83
N ALA A 62 18.69 12.71 8.98
CA ALA A 62 18.06 13.60 9.95
C ALA A 62 17.85 15.03 9.37
N ARG A 63 18.80 15.55 8.58
CA ARG A 63 18.66 16.85 7.89
C ARG A 63 17.56 16.80 6.83
N PHE A 64 17.54 15.75 6.01
CA PHE A 64 16.55 15.54 4.96
C PHE A 64 15.14 15.44 5.53
N VAL A 65 14.93 14.59 6.55
CA VAL A 65 13.64 14.44 7.23
C VAL A 65 13.21 15.74 7.91
N GLY A 66 14.15 16.47 8.52
CA GLY A 66 13.89 17.80 9.09
C GLY A 66 13.38 18.80 8.05
N ALA A 67 13.98 18.83 6.87
CA ALA A 67 13.55 19.68 5.75
C ALA A 67 12.17 19.21 5.21
N ALA A 68 11.96 17.92 5.07
CA ALA A 68 10.67 17.35 4.64
C ALA A 68 9.53 17.72 5.60
N LEU A 69 9.77 17.65 6.91
CA LEU A 69 8.77 18.06 7.93
C LEU A 69 8.53 19.58 7.91
N ALA A 70 9.50 20.38 7.54
CA ALA A 70 9.37 21.83 7.43
C ALA A 70 8.67 22.29 6.14
N SER A 71 8.51 21.42 5.13
CA SER A 71 7.89 21.77 3.84
C SER A 71 6.37 21.94 3.92
N ALA A 72 5.72 21.44 4.99
CA ALA A 72 4.28 21.56 5.23
C ALA A 72 4.02 21.69 6.75
N PRO A 73 2.80 22.07 7.18
CA PRO A 73 2.50 22.39 8.59
C PRO A 73 2.36 21.14 9.47
N PHE A 74 3.30 20.20 9.39
CA PHE A 74 3.35 19.03 10.27
C PHE A 74 3.55 19.42 11.73
N LYS A 75 2.93 18.66 12.65
CA LYS A 75 2.99 18.89 14.10
C LYS A 75 3.65 17.72 14.81
N GLY A 76 4.78 17.98 15.44
CA GLY A 76 5.54 16.98 16.20
C GLY A 76 6.42 16.09 15.32
N ARG A 77 6.91 14.98 15.93
CA ARG A 77 7.82 14.01 15.28
C ARG A 77 7.38 12.56 15.52
N ARG A 78 6.23 12.36 16.15
CA ARG A 78 5.66 11.04 16.36
C ARG A 78 5.20 10.48 15.01
N VAL A 79 5.66 9.25 14.69
CA VAL A 79 5.37 8.64 13.39
C VAL A 79 4.80 7.23 13.52
N ILE A 80 3.98 6.87 12.55
CA ILE A 80 3.66 5.49 12.20
C ILE A 80 4.25 5.23 10.85
N SER A 81 5.06 4.16 10.74
CA SER A 81 5.70 3.78 9.49
C SER A 81 5.42 2.32 9.16
N ALA A 82 5.65 1.91 7.92
CA ALA A 82 5.52 0.53 7.49
C ALA A 82 6.90 -0.08 7.24
N LEU A 83 7.05 -1.36 7.62
CA LEU A 83 8.22 -2.12 7.23
C LEU A 83 8.29 -2.27 5.71
N PRO A 84 9.49 -2.27 5.11
CA PRO A 84 9.65 -2.57 3.69
C PRO A 84 9.03 -3.93 3.34
N PRO A 85 8.38 -4.07 2.17
CA PRO A 85 7.75 -5.33 1.78
C PRO A 85 8.72 -6.53 1.80
N ALA A 86 9.98 -6.32 1.46
CA ALA A 86 11.02 -7.37 1.48
C ALA A 86 11.36 -7.89 2.88
N ASP A 87 11.02 -7.14 3.94
CA ASP A 87 11.30 -7.49 5.33
C ASP A 87 10.09 -8.13 6.04
N VAL A 88 8.96 -8.28 5.34
CA VAL A 88 7.71 -8.84 5.90
C VAL A 88 7.18 -9.95 5.01
N ARG A 89 6.86 -11.09 5.60
CA ARG A 89 6.08 -12.16 4.94
C ARG A 89 4.64 -12.09 5.41
N ILE A 90 3.71 -12.05 4.48
CA ILE A 90 2.26 -12.00 4.75
C ILE A 90 1.63 -13.24 4.15
N LEU A 91 1.07 -14.10 4.99
CA LEU A 91 0.59 -15.41 4.56
C LEU A 91 -0.71 -15.79 5.29
N PRO A 92 -1.68 -16.40 4.57
CA PRO A 92 -2.86 -16.95 5.20
C PRO A 92 -2.50 -18.24 5.95
N LEU A 93 -2.98 -18.38 7.18
CA LEU A 93 -2.85 -19.58 8.00
C LEU A 93 -4.21 -20.09 8.46
N THR A 94 -4.33 -21.40 8.58
CA THR A 94 -5.44 -22.05 9.31
C THR A 94 -4.96 -22.39 10.71
N VAL A 95 -5.58 -21.79 11.71
CA VAL A 95 -5.26 -22.00 13.13
C VAL A 95 -6.28 -22.97 13.71
N PRO A 96 -5.86 -24.20 14.09
CA PRO A 96 -6.75 -25.16 14.73
C PRO A 96 -7.28 -24.63 16.07
N ALA A 97 -8.48 -25.04 16.46
CA ALA A 97 -9.01 -24.77 17.78
C ALA A 97 -8.12 -25.43 18.84
N ALA A 98 -7.65 -24.66 19.80
CA ALA A 98 -6.79 -25.14 20.87
C ALA A 98 -7.33 -24.64 22.23
N PRO A 99 -8.16 -25.45 22.93
CA PRO A 99 -8.91 -25.02 24.11
C PRO A 99 -8.04 -24.50 25.26
N ASN A 100 -6.78 -24.91 25.32
CA ASN A 100 -5.84 -24.57 26.40
C ASN A 100 -4.76 -23.55 26.01
N GLN A 101 -4.91 -22.83 24.90
CA GLN A 101 -3.94 -21.84 24.42
C GLN A 101 -4.64 -20.52 24.13
N THR A 102 -3.92 -19.41 24.31
CA THR A 102 -4.37 -18.12 23.79
C THR A 102 -4.32 -18.14 22.27
N GLU A 103 -5.12 -17.31 21.64
CA GLU A 103 -5.13 -17.19 20.17
C GLU A 103 -3.73 -16.88 19.61
N GLY A 104 -3.00 -15.96 20.23
CA GLY A 104 -1.62 -15.62 19.84
C GLY A 104 -0.66 -16.81 19.93
N GLN A 105 -0.78 -17.65 20.95
CA GLN A 105 0.02 -18.88 21.07
C GLN A 105 -0.31 -19.90 19.99
N ALA A 106 -1.59 -20.07 19.67
CA ALA A 106 -2.03 -20.95 18.60
C ALA A 106 -1.54 -20.47 17.23
N VAL A 107 -1.61 -19.16 16.97
CA VAL A 107 -1.07 -18.54 15.74
C VAL A 107 0.45 -18.72 15.66
N ALA A 108 1.19 -18.44 16.73
CA ALA A 108 2.64 -18.60 16.74
C ALA A 108 3.06 -20.05 16.45
N ARG A 109 2.37 -21.02 17.06
CA ARG A 109 2.60 -22.45 16.79
C ARG A 109 2.30 -22.80 15.33
N ALA A 110 1.14 -22.38 14.80
CA ALA A 110 0.79 -22.64 13.41
C ALA A 110 1.77 -21.97 12.44
N ALA A 111 2.27 -20.77 12.74
CA ALA A 111 3.29 -20.09 11.96
C ALA A 111 4.62 -20.87 11.96
N THR A 112 5.01 -21.44 13.08
CA THR A 112 6.21 -22.30 13.16
C THR A 112 6.03 -23.56 12.33
N GLU A 113 4.92 -24.27 12.50
CA GLU A 113 4.65 -25.57 11.87
C GLU A 113 4.47 -25.44 10.34
N GLN A 114 3.73 -24.42 9.88
CA GLN A 114 3.35 -24.26 8.47
C GLN A 114 4.32 -23.38 7.66
N LEU A 115 5.00 -22.44 8.29
CA LEU A 115 5.84 -21.46 7.61
C LEU A 115 7.32 -21.55 8.00
N GLY A 116 7.68 -22.39 8.96
CA GLY A 116 9.05 -22.51 9.48
C GLY A 116 9.54 -21.21 10.15
N VAL A 117 8.62 -20.41 10.72
CA VAL A 117 8.98 -19.17 11.43
C VAL A 117 9.44 -19.51 12.83
N ASP A 118 10.63 -19.03 13.24
CA ASP A 118 11.07 -19.07 14.63
C ASP A 118 10.45 -17.92 15.44
N PRO A 119 9.53 -18.18 16.38
CA PRO A 119 8.90 -17.13 17.16
C PRO A 119 9.87 -16.35 18.06
N ALA A 120 11.02 -16.92 18.43
CA ALA A 120 12.02 -16.24 19.24
C ALA A 120 12.81 -15.19 18.46
N ALA A 121 13.05 -15.45 17.16
CA ALA A 121 13.78 -14.58 16.25
C ALA A 121 12.86 -13.65 15.43
N SER A 122 11.55 -13.81 15.54
CA SER A 122 10.57 -13.08 14.70
C SER A 122 9.62 -12.23 15.52
N VAL A 123 9.13 -11.18 14.91
CA VAL A 123 7.94 -10.44 15.34
C VAL A 123 6.77 -10.94 14.52
N LEU A 124 5.72 -11.39 15.20
CA LEU A 124 4.50 -11.90 14.59
C LEU A 124 3.31 -11.00 14.98
N ASP A 125 2.51 -10.66 14.00
CA ASP A 125 1.19 -10.09 14.21
C ASP A 125 0.19 -10.78 13.29
N TYR A 126 -1.10 -10.77 13.62
CA TYR A 126 -2.09 -11.49 12.83
C TYR A 126 -3.41 -10.76 12.77
N TYR A 127 -4.11 -11.03 11.71
CA TYR A 127 -5.41 -10.45 11.39
C TYR A 127 -6.41 -11.57 11.11
N PRO A 128 -7.56 -11.64 11.81
CA PRO A 128 -8.56 -12.65 11.52
C PRO A 128 -9.19 -12.38 10.15
N ILE A 129 -9.06 -13.34 9.24
CA ILE A 129 -9.78 -13.33 7.97
C ILE A 129 -11.22 -13.72 8.28
N ARG A 130 -12.18 -12.91 7.85
CA ARG A 130 -13.60 -13.23 7.99
C ARG A 130 -13.93 -14.41 7.08
N GLY A 131 -14.02 -15.61 7.63
CA GLY A 131 -14.52 -16.77 6.91
C GLY A 131 -16.05 -16.83 6.93
N ALA A 132 -16.64 -17.59 6.05
CA ALA A 132 -18.02 -18.03 6.21
C ALA A 132 -18.08 -18.84 7.51
N ASP A 133 -18.82 -18.35 8.52
CA ASP A 133 -19.03 -19.05 9.77
C ASP A 133 -19.55 -20.48 9.46
N GLY A 134 -18.80 -21.50 9.88
CA GLY A 134 -19.22 -22.89 9.71
C GLY A 134 -18.16 -23.89 9.27
N ASP A 135 -16.91 -23.48 9.04
CA ASP A 135 -15.86 -24.45 8.72
C ASP A 135 -15.24 -24.99 10.02
N SER A 136 -15.48 -26.27 10.30
CA SER A 136 -14.94 -27.00 11.45
C SER A 136 -13.44 -27.23 11.40
N SER A 137 -12.77 -26.81 10.33
CA SER A 137 -11.34 -27.05 10.10
C SER A 137 -10.39 -26.08 10.85
N GLY A 138 -10.91 -25.00 11.42
CA GLY A 138 -10.11 -24.01 12.15
C GLY A 138 -10.37 -22.57 11.70
N ARG A 139 -9.81 -21.63 12.47
CA ARG A 139 -9.92 -20.19 12.19
C ARG A 139 -8.85 -19.76 11.20
N GLN A 140 -9.25 -19.04 10.16
CA GLN A 140 -8.30 -18.48 9.21
C GLN A 140 -7.81 -17.10 9.67
N VAL A 141 -6.50 -16.90 9.62
CA VAL A 141 -5.84 -15.63 9.94
C VAL A 141 -4.84 -15.28 8.84
N LEU A 142 -4.65 -14.00 8.62
CA LEU A 142 -3.53 -13.48 7.85
C LEU A 142 -2.41 -13.14 8.84
N VAL A 143 -1.28 -13.81 8.74
CA VAL A 143 -0.13 -13.57 9.60
C VAL A 143 0.88 -12.71 8.88
N ALA A 144 1.36 -11.67 9.55
CA ALA A 144 2.54 -10.91 9.17
C ALA A 144 3.71 -11.35 10.05
N ALA A 145 4.80 -11.79 9.44
CA ALA A 145 6.02 -12.23 10.10
C ALA A 145 7.21 -11.43 9.59
N ALA A 146 7.98 -10.84 10.50
CA ALA A 146 9.20 -10.12 10.20
C ALA A 146 10.35 -10.58 11.12
N ASP A 147 11.57 -10.60 10.60
CA ASP A 147 12.76 -10.85 11.39
C ASP A 147 12.95 -9.74 12.45
N LYS A 148 13.17 -10.14 13.71
CA LYS A 148 13.28 -9.21 14.84
C LYS A 148 14.45 -8.24 14.68
N ALA A 149 15.57 -8.69 14.13
CA ALA A 149 16.73 -7.83 13.91
C ALA A 149 16.44 -6.77 12.83
N ARG A 150 15.69 -7.13 11.77
CA ARG A 150 15.23 -6.19 10.75
C ARG A 150 14.27 -5.14 11.31
N VAL A 151 13.32 -5.55 12.15
CA VAL A 151 12.41 -4.64 12.84
C VAL A 151 13.19 -3.64 13.70
N LEU A 152 14.13 -4.12 14.51
CA LEU A 152 14.95 -3.27 15.36
C LEU A 152 15.84 -2.31 14.55
N ALA A 153 16.45 -2.79 13.46
CA ALA A 153 17.24 -1.94 12.57
C ALA A 153 16.39 -0.83 11.94
N TYR A 154 15.16 -1.14 11.54
CA TYR A 154 14.24 -0.13 10.97
C TYR A 154 13.83 0.91 12.01
N LEU A 155 13.53 0.49 13.25
CA LEU A 155 13.26 1.42 14.36
C LEU A 155 14.45 2.34 14.63
N ALA A 156 15.66 1.79 14.71
CA ALA A 156 16.89 2.57 14.91
C ALA A 156 17.12 3.58 13.76
N MET A 157 16.79 3.23 12.53
CA MET A 157 16.84 4.14 11.38
C MET A 157 15.86 5.31 11.58
N LEU A 158 14.61 5.05 11.99
CA LEU A 158 13.63 6.11 12.27
C LEU A 158 14.09 7.04 13.40
N GLU A 159 14.65 6.49 14.48
CA GLU A 159 15.21 7.27 15.59
C GLU A 159 16.43 8.10 15.15
N SER A 160 17.29 7.55 14.29
CA SER A 160 18.43 8.29 13.71
C SER A 160 17.99 9.46 12.84
N ALA A 161 16.84 9.34 12.19
CA ALA A 161 16.16 10.42 11.47
C ALA A 161 15.51 11.47 12.40
N ARG A 162 15.66 11.33 13.72
CA ARG A 162 15.02 12.14 14.77
C ARG A 162 13.49 12.07 14.74
N LEU A 163 12.95 10.93 14.31
CA LEU A 163 11.53 10.61 14.42
C LEU A 163 11.29 9.81 15.68
N GLU A 164 10.04 9.84 16.17
CA GLU A 164 9.58 9.12 17.35
C GLU A 164 8.60 8.03 16.88
N PRO A 165 9.06 6.80 16.59
CA PRO A 165 8.18 5.74 16.14
C PRO A 165 7.23 5.30 17.25
N VAL A 166 5.93 5.46 17.03
CA VAL A 166 4.88 5.05 17.99
C VAL A 166 4.26 3.71 17.61
N ALA A 167 4.34 3.34 16.33
CA ALA A 167 3.96 2.03 15.84
C ALA A 167 4.64 1.74 14.49
N LEU A 168 4.86 0.43 14.23
CA LEU A 168 5.09 -0.07 12.88
C LEU A 168 3.81 -0.74 12.37
N ASP A 169 3.64 -0.69 11.07
CA ASP A 169 2.53 -1.31 10.33
C ASP A 169 3.08 -2.11 9.15
N ILE A 170 2.20 -2.75 8.42
CA ILE A 170 2.49 -3.36 7.12
C ILE A 170 1.76 -2.59 6.03
N GLY A 171 2.40 -2.46 4.86
CA GLY A 171 1.84 -1.70 3.74
C GLY A 171 0.41 -2.09 3.38
N PRO A 172 0.10 -3.39 3.19
CA PRO A 172 -1.25 -3.84 2.84
C PRO A 172 -2.33 -3.48 3.88
N ALA A 173 -2.01 -3.52 5.17
CA ALA A 173 -2.97 -3.15 6.21
C ALA A 173 -3.25 -1.63 6.22
N ALA A 174 -2.23 -0.81 5.99
CA ALA A 174 -2.38 0.64 5.86
C ALA A 174 -3.21 1.01 4.62
N ILE A 175 -2.94 0.39 3.48
CA ILE A 175 -3.73 0.57 2.25
C ILE A 175 -5.17 0.08 2.43
N ALA A 176 -5.38 -1.07 3.07
CA ALA A 176 -6.72 -1.56 3.35
C ALA A 176 -7.52 -0.58 4.22
N ARG A 177 -6.87 0.08 5.18
CA ARG A 177 -7.48 1.13 6.02
C ARG A 177 -7.85 2.37 5.20
N LEU A 178 -6.97 2.80 4.28
CA LEU A 178 -7.24 3.90 3.37
C LEU A 178 -8.48 3.61 2.52
N LEU A 179 -8.51 2.48 1.83
CA LEU A 179 -9.63 2.05 0.99
C LEU A 179 -10.92 1.90 1.80
N ALA A 180 -10.83 1.31 3.01
CA ALA A 180 -11.99 1.20 3.91
C ALA A 180 -12.54 2.56 4.36
N THR A 181 -11.68 3.59 4.44
CA THR A 181 -12.10 4.95 4.76
C THR A 181 -12.78 5.61 3.56
N ILE A 182 -12.24 5.44 2.36
CA ILE A 182 -12.83 5.96 1.11
C ILE A 182 -14.20 5.31 0.84
N HIS A 183 -14.33 4.00 1.04
CA HIS A 183 -15.57 3.27 0.78
C HIS A 183 -16.64 3.39 1.87
N GLY A 184 -16.28 3.88 3.05
CA GLY A 184 -17.21 3.95 4.18
C GLY A 184 -17.59 2.58 4.74
N ASN A 185 -18.86 2.40 5.09
CA ASN A 185 -19.34 1.27 5.89
C ASN A 185 -19.95 0.10 5.10
N ASP A 186 -19.74 0.02 3.79
CA ASP A 186 -20.25 -1.12 3.01
C ASP A 186 -19.46 -2.40 3.31
N ILE A 187 -19.96 -3.17 4.30
CA ILE A 187 -19.32 -4.39 4.80
C ILE A 187 -19.54 -5.61 3.89
N GLY A 188 -20.37 -5.48 2.88
CA GLY A 188 -20.70 -6.57 1.95
C GLY A 188 -19.81 -6.60 0.69
N GLN A 189 -19.11 -5.52 0.41
CA GLN A 189 -18.33 -5.40 -0.82
C GLN A 189 -16.88 -5.85 -0.67
N SER A 190 -16.37 -6.48 -1.72
CA SER A 190 -14.95 -6.76 -1.91
C SER A 190 -14.36 -5.76 -2.89
N VAL A 191 -13.24 -5.15 -2.53
CA VAL A 191 -12.51 -4.18 -3.33
C VAL A 191 -11.09 -4.67 -3.55
N LEU A 192 -10.60 -4.56 -4.78
CA LEU A 192 -9.24 -4.93 -5.15
C LEU A 192 -8.43 -3.66 -5.42
N LEU A 193 -7.23 -3.60 -4.87
CA LEU A 193 -6.20 -2.67 -5.29
C LEU A 193 -5.14 -3.40 -6.10
N LEU A 194 -4.85 -2.89 -7.29
CA LEU A 194 -3.69 -3.24 -8.08
C LEU A 194 -2.64 -2.13 -7.88
N ASN A 195 -1.61 -2.44 -7.12
CA ASN A 195 -0.52 -1.52 -6.81
C ASN A 195 0.69 -1.84 -7.69
N PHE A 196 0.91 -1.05 -8.72
CA PHE A 196 1.99 -1.23 -9.67
C PHE A 196 3.35 -0.83 -9.10
N GLY A 197 4.25 -1.79 -8.98
CA GLY A 197 5.64 -1.57 -8.63
C GLY A 197 6.56 -1.49 -9.85
N ALA A 198 7.84 -1.23 -9.63
CA ALA A 198 8.84 -1.19 -10.70
C ALA A 198 9.09 -2.59 -11.27
N ALA A 199 9.53 -3.54 -10.45
CA ALA A 199 9.82 -4.91 -10.87
C ALA A 199 8.58 -5.80 -10.81
N ARG A 200 7.78 -5.68 -9.75
CA ARG A 200 6.60 -6.50 -9.45
C ARG A 200 5.46 -5.65 -8.92
N SER A 201 4.24 -6.12 -9.09
CA SER A 201 3.05 -5.46 -8.57
C SER A 201 2.40 -6.27 -7.44
N PHE A 202 1.51 -5.65 -6.70
CA PHE A 202 0.78 -6.29 -5.60
C PHE A 202 -0.72 -6.21 -5.85
N VAL A 203 -1.39 -7.32 -5.61
CA VAL A 203 -2.84 -7.41 -5.58
C VAL A 203 -3.27 -7.50 -4.12
N THR A 204 -3.92 -6.45 -3.65
CA THR A 204 -4.46 -6.36 -2.29
C THR A 204 -5.98 -6.39 -2.37
N VAL A 205 -6.62 -7.32 -1.64
CA VAL A 205 -8.08 -7.40 -1.55
C VAL A 205 -8.52 -7.06 -0.14
N ILE A 206 -9.50 -6.19 -0.06
CA ILE A 206 -10.24 -5.91 1.18
C ILE A 206 -11.68 -6.41 1.05
N TRP A 207 -12.21 -6.95 2.14
CA TRP A 207 -13.60 -7.34 2.27
C TRP A 207 -14.18 -6.79 3.58
N GLY A 208 -15.22 -6.03 3.47
CA GLY A 208 -15.87 -5.44 4.62
C GLY A 208 -14.89 -4.66 5.52
N ARG A 209 -14.07 -3.80 4.96
CA ARG A 209 -13.06 -2.97 5.65
C ARG A 209 -11.83 -3.72 6.18
N ARG A 210 -11.66 -5.02 5.89
CA ARG A 210 -10.54 -5.82 6.37
C ARG A 210 -9.70 -6.36 5.22
N LEU A 211 -8.41 -6.38 5.44
CA LEU A 211 -7.47 -7.04 4.55
C LEU A 211 -7.83 -8.54 4.48
N MET A 212 -8.03 -9.02 3.28
CA MET A 212 -8.37 -10.42 2.99
C MET A 212 -7.22 -11.17 2.32
N LEU A 213 -6.54 -10.49 1.41
CA LEU A 213 -5.44 -11.05 0.62
C LEU A 213 -4.47 -9.93 0.29
N ASP A 214 -3.19 -10.25 0.33
CA ASP A 214 -2.13 -9.46 -0.30
C ASP A 214 -1.15 -10.43 -0.94
N ARG A 215 -0.91 -10.27 -2.22
CA ARG A 215 0.03 -11.12 -2.96
C ARG A 215 0.76 -10.37 -4.05
N GLU A 216 1.96 -10.79 -4.28
CA GLU A 216 2.81 -10.30 -5.35
C GLU A 216 2.45 -10.99 -6.67
N ILE A 217 2.53 -10.25 -7.77
CA ILE A 217 2.33 -10.74 -9.12
C ILE A 217 3.47 -10.29 -10.04
N ASP A 218 3.77 -11.12 -11.02
CA ASP A 218 4.80 -10.88 -12.04
C ASP A 218 4.29 -9.90 -13.11
N PHE A 219 4.15 -8.63 -12.74
CA PHE A 219 3.75 -7.55 -13.63
C PHE A 219 4.35 -6.24 -13.09
N GLY A 220 5.23 -5.61 -13.85
CA GLY A 220 5.91 -4.40 -13.40
C GLY A 220 6.40 -3.54 -14.56
N GLU A 221 6.71 -2.27 -14.27
CA GLU A 221 7.19 -1.29 -15.25
C GLU A 221 8.46 -1.76 -15.96
N GLU A 222 9.40 -2.34 -15.21
CA GLU A 222 10.69 -2.82 -15.75
C GLU A 222 10.50 -3.97 -16.72
N GLN A 223 9.60 -4.90 -16.42
CA GLN A 223 9.29 -6.04 -17.31
C GLN A 223 8.65 -5.56 -18.63
N LEU A 224 7.70 -4.63 -18.55
CA LEU A 224 7.06 -4.05 -19.74
C LEU A 224 8.06 -3.28 -20.59
N ALA A 225 8.95 -2.48 -19.97
CA ALA A 225 10.02 -1.77 -20.66
C ALA A 225 11.01 -2.72 -21.32
N ALA A 226 11.40 -3.81 -20.64
CA ALA A 226 12.28 -4.82 -21.19
C ALA A 226 11.65 -5.55 -22.41
N SER A 227 10.35 -5.86 -22.33
CA SER A 227 9.62 -6.46 -23.46
C SER A 227 9.59 -5.55 -24.69
N LEU A 228 9.35 -4.24 -24.48
CA LEU A 228 9.39 -3.24 -25.56
C LEU A 228 10.81 -3.07 -26.13
N ALA A 229 11.82 -2.97 -25.26
CA ALA A 229 13.21 -2.84 -25.66
C ALA A 229 13.65 -4.00 -26.55
N ALA A 230 13.30 -5.24 -26.15
CA ALA A 230 13.63 -6.44 -26.91
C ALA A 230 12.88 -6.54 -28.25
N ALA A 231 11.57 -6.29 -28.25
CA ALA A 231 10.74 -6.45 -29.44
C ALA A 231 10.96 -5.37 -30.51
N LEU A 232 11.31 -4.15 -30.08
CA LEU A 232 11.52 -3.00 -30.96
C LEU A 232 13.00 -2.63 -31.14
N GLU A 233 13.92 -3.47 -30.62
CA GLU A 233 15.38 -3.27 -30.67
C GLU A 233 15.80 -1.88 -30.16
N LEU A 234 15.21 -1.44 -29.02
CA LEU A 234 15.43 -0.12 -28.46
C LEU A 234 16.33 -0.15 -27.21
N PRO A 235 17.08 0.94 -26.94
CA PRO A 235 17.71 1.11 -25.64
C PRO A 235 16.66 1.09 -24.51
N PRO A 236 16.97 0.49 -23.32
CA PRO A 236 16.01 0.40 -22.20
C PRO A 236 15.42 1.74 -21.77
N ALA A 237 16.23 2.80 -21.74
CA ALA A 237 15.78 4.16 -21.41
C ALA A 237 14.73 4.69 -22.41
N THR A 238 14.90 4.40 -23.70
CA THR A 238 13.95 4.79 -24.75
C THR A 238 12.62 4.03 -24.57
N ALA A 239 12.67 2.72 -24.33
CA ALA A 239 11.49 1.90 -24.08
C ALA A 239 10.71 2.40 -22.86
N THR A 240 11.39 2.75 -21.75
CA THR A 240 10.74 3.34 -20.58
C THR A 240 10.10 4.69 -20.90
N SER A 241 10.76 5.53 -21.73
CA SER A 241 10.20 6.82 -22.15
C SER A 241 8.94 6.64 -23.00
N LEU A 242 8.94 5.66 -23.93
CA LEU A 242 7.76 5.31 -24.72
C LEU A 242 6.58 4.87 -23.86
N LEU A 243 6.82 4.03 -22.84
CA LEU A 243 5.78 3.65 -21.88
C LEU A 243 5.20 4.86 -21.15
N ARG A 244 6.03 5.79 -20.73
CA ARG A 244 5.58 7.01 -20.02
C ARG A 244 4.77 7.95 -20.90
N GLU A 245 5.13 8.04 -22.18
CA GLU A 245 4.48 8.92 -23.14
C GLU A 245 3.21 8.32 -23.76
N HIS A 246 3.24 7.02 -24.08
CA HIS A 246 2.19 6.36 -24.85
C HIS A 246 1.41 5.30 -24.07
N GLY A 247 1.74 5.06 -22.80
CA GLY A 247 1.13 4.02 -21.97
C GLY A 247 1.43 2.61 -22.46
N ILE A 248 0.53 1.68 -22.14
CA ILE A 248 0.62 0.27 -22.59
C ILE A 248 -0.04 0.05 -23.97
N GLY A 249 -0.23 1.13 -24.71
CA GLY A 249 -0.80 1.11 -26.05
C GLY A 249 -2.29 0.79 -26.10
N SER A 250 -2.85 0.88 -27.30
CA SER A 250 -4.26 0.55 -27.56
C SER A 250 -4.43 0.03 -28.99
N ARG A 251 -5.21 -1.04 -29.15
CA ARG A 251 -5.56 -1.57 -30.47
C ARG A 251 -6.38 -0.58 -31.30
N ALA A 252 -7.24 0.19 -30.65
CA ALA A 252 -8.10 1.20 -31.26
C ALA A 252 -7.42 2.57 -31.36
N ALA A 253 -6.09 2.67 -31.19
CA ALA A 253 -5.40 3.95 -31.24
C ALA A 253 -5.63 4.69 -32.55
N SER A 254 -5.92 6.00 -32.45
CA SER A 254 -6.15 6.92 -33.55
C SER A 254 -5.35 8.20 -33.36
N GLY A 255 -5.23 9.00 -34.41
CA GLY A 255 -4.50 10.26 -34.38
C GLY A 255 -2.98 10.11 -34.46
N PRO A 256 -2.21 11.14 -34.04
CA PRO A 256 -0.78 11.12 -34.05
C PRO A 256 -0.22 9.92 -33.28
N HIS A 257 0.81 9.26 -33.80
CA HIS A 257 1.44 8.07 -33.20
C HIS A 257 0.53 6.83 -33.06
N ALA A 258 -0.57 6.74 -33.81
CA ALA A 258 -1.49 5.60 -33.75
C ALA A 258 -0.76 4.25 -34.05
N ASP A 259 0.11 4.24 -35.05
CA ASP A 259 0.88 3.04 -35.42
C ASP A 259 1.82 2.60 -34.30
N LEU A 260 2.50 3.55 -33.65
CA LEU A 260 3.37 3.28 -32.51
C LEU A 260 2.55 2.73 -31.32
N ARG A 261 1.41 3.33 -31.00
CA ARG A 261 0.56 2.87 -29.90
C ARG A 261 -0.03 1.47 -30.18
N ARG A 262 -0.32 1.14 -31.45
CA ARG A 262 -0.69 -0.23 -31.85
C ARG A 262 0.45 -1.20 -31.70
N ALA A 263 1.67 -0.83 -32.12
CA ALA A 263 2.85 -1.66 -31.95
C ALA A 263 3.15 -1.93 -30.49
N ILE A 264 3.10 -0.92 -29.62
CA ILE A 264 3.23 -1.07 -28.16
C ILE A 264 2.18 -2.04 -27.63
N HIS A 265 0.91 -1.89 -28.06
CA HIS A 265 -0.18 -2.79 -27.69
C HIS A 265 0.13 -4.24 -28.05
N GLU A 266 0.52 -4.52 -29.29
CA GLU A 266 0.81 -5.89 -29.74
C GLU A 266 1.96 -6.54 -28.93
N VAL A 267 3.02 -5.78 -28.64
CA VAL A 267 4.15 -6.26 -27.84
C VAL A 267 3.74 -6.56 -26.40
N LEU A 268 2.91 -5.70 -25.78
CA LEU A 268 2.56 -5.82 -24.37
C LEU A 268 1.28 -6.64 -24.12
N HIS A 269 0.54 -7.00 -25.17
CA HIS A 269 -0.71 -7.75 -25.05
C HIS A 269 -0.57 -9.07 -24.26
N PRO A 270 0.48 -9.91 -24.48
CA PRO A 270 0.65 -11.12 -23.69
C PRO A 270 0.81 -10.87 -22.19
N ALA A 271 1.56 -9.84 -21.79
CA ALA A 271 1.69 -9.46 -20.38
C ALA A 271 0.35 -8.97 -19.79
N CYS A 272 -0.44 -8.24 -20.57
CA CYS A 272 -1.77 -7.80 -20.16
C CYS A 272 -2.73 -8.98 -19.99
N LEU A 273 -2.67 -10.00 -20.85
CA LEU A 273 -3.48 -11.22 -20.69
C LEU A 273 -3.08 -11.99 -19.43
N ALA A 274 -1.77 -12.15 -19.17
CA ALA A 274 -1.30 -12.77 -17.93
C ALA A 274 -1.79 -12.02 -16.69
N LEU A 275 -1.82 -10.67 -16.72
CA LEU A 275 -2.41 -9.89 -15.65
C LEU A 275 -3.92 -10.16 -15.50
N ALA A 276 -4.66 -10.24 -16.60
CA ALA A 276 -6.10 -10.56 -16.56
C ALA A 276 -6.37 -11.94 -15.92
N ASP A 277 -5.56 -12.94 -16.25
CA ASP A 277 -5.65 -14.28 -15.65
C ASP A 277 -5.37 -14.24 -14.14
N GLU A 278 -4.36 -13.48 -13.71
CA GLU A 278 -4.07 -13.27 -12.28
C GLU A 278 -5.24 -12.60 -11.53
N LEU A 279 -5.89 -11.63 -12.15
CA LEU A 279 -7.06 -10.97 -11.56
C LEU A 279 -8.27 -11.93 -11.52
N ALA A 280 -8.47 -12.75 -12.57
CA ALA A 280 -9.52 -13.76 -12.60
C ALA A 280 -9.33 -14.84 -11.50
N HIS A 281 -8.11 -15.33 -11.30
CA HIS A 281 -7.78 -16.22 -10.19
C HIS A 281 -8.08 -15.59 -8.83
N THR A 282 -7.79 -14.29 -8.69
CA THR A 282 -8.12 -13.54 -7.46
C THR A 282 -9.63 -13.45 -7.23
N GLN A 283 -10.43 -13.22 -8.28
CA GLN A 283 -11.89 -13.22 -8.18
C GLN A 283 -12.45 -14.58 -7.73
N VAL A 284 -11.93 -15.67 -8.29
CA VAL A 284 -12.31 -17.04 -7.89
C VAL A 284 -11.97 -17.27 -6.41
N TYR A 285 -10.77 -16.87 -5.98
CA TYR A 285 -10.39 -16.96 -4.56
C TYR A 285 -11.35 -16.17 -3.66
N VAL A 286 -11.66 -14.92 -3.99
CA VAL A 286 -12.60 -14.08 -3.24
C VAL A 286 -13.97 -14.75 -3.15
N ALA A 287 -14.54 -15.20 -4.27
CA ALA A 287 -15.84 -15.85 -4.32
C ALA A 287 -15.88 -17.10 -3.43
N SER A 288 -14.83 -17.92 -3.44
CA SER A 288 -14.71 -19.12 -2.60
C SER A 288 -14.70 -18.82 -1.10
N ARG A 289 -14.18 -17.66 -0.70
CA ARG A 289 -14.05 -17.26 0.72
C ARG A 289 -15.20 -16.42 1.24
N THR A 290 -16.01 -15.85 0.37
CA THR A 290 -17.08 -14.89 0.71
C THR A 290 -18.48 -15.39 0.40
N ARG A 291 -18.68 -16.69 0.19
CA ARG A 291 -19.97 -17.29 -0.21
C ARG A 291 -20.54 -16.69 -1.51
N GLY A 292 -19.64 -16.46 -2.49
CA GLY A 292 -20.03 -15.97 -3.81
C GLY A 292 -20.04 -14.45 -3.97
N SER A 293 -19.51 -13.68 -3.00
CA SER A 293 -19.28 -12.25 -3.23
C SER A 293 -18.23 -12.05 -4.31
N THR A 294 -18.45 -11.10 -5.20
CA THR A 294 -17.51 -10.73 -6.25
C THR A 294 -16.76 -9.45 -5.91
N ILE A 295 -15.64 -9.20 -6.59
CA ILE A 295 -14.96 -7.90 -6.54
C ILE A 295 -15.86 -6.88 -7.21
N SER A 296 -16.28 -5.86 -6.46
CA SER A 296 -17.20 -4.83 -6.94
C SER A 296 -16.48 -3.68 -7.65
N ARG A 297 -15.17 -3.52 -7.37
CA ARG A 297 -14.38 -2.39 -7.85
C ARG A 297 -12.88 -2.67 -7.79
N VAL A 298 -12.14 -2.15 -8.76
CA VAL A 298 -10.68 -2.20 -8.80
C VAL A 298 -10.12 -0.79 -8.71
N TYR A 299 -9.15 -0.61 -7.83
CA TYR A 299 -8.34 0.61 -7.78
C TYR A 299 -6.96 0.36 -8.34
N LEU A 300 -6.42 1.36 -9.03
CA LEU A 300 -5.05 1.36 -9.55
C LEU A 300 -4.21 2.37 -8.76
N ASN A 301 -3.03 1.96 -8.35
CA ASN A 301 -2.02 2.80 -7.69
C ASN A 301 -0.62 2.43 -8.18
N GLY A 302 0.38 3.26 -7.88
CA GLY A 302 1.78 2.97 -8.20
C GLY A 302 2.26 3.55 -9.53
N SER A 303 3.40 3.05 -10.03
CA SER A 303 4.12 3.66 -11.17
C SER A 303 3.29 3.70 -12.44
N LEU A 304 2.73 2.57 -12.85
CA LEU A 304 1.96 2.45 -14.09
C LEU A 304 0.59 3.13 -14.03
N ALA A 305 0.03 3.36 -12.84
CA ALA A 305 -1.25 4.05 -12.71
C ALA A 305 -1.25 5.48 -13.27
N ARG A 306 -0.05 6.04 -13.52
CA ARG A 306 0.13 7.38 -14.09
C ARG A 306 0.24 7.39 -15.61
N TYR A 307 0.29 6.22 -16.24
CA TYR A 307 0.50 6.11 -17.67
C TYR A 307 -0.80 6.39 -18.44
N PRO A 308 -0.70 6.96 -19.63
CA PRO A 308 -1.87 7.21 -20.48
C PRO A 308 -2.71 5.94 -20.68
N ASP A 309 -4.00 6.09 -20.65
CA ASP A 309 -5.02 5.06 -20.97
C ASP A 309 -4.96 3.77 -20.12
N ILE A 310 -4.10 3.70 -19.06
CA ILE A 310 -3.95 2.49 -18.23
C ILE A 310 -5.28 2.04 -17.62
N GLN A 311 -6.08 2.99 -17.11
CA GLN A 311 -7.38 2.70 -16.50
C GLN A 311 -8.35 2.08 -17.51
N ALA A 312 -8.46 2.67 -18.70
CA ALA A 312 -9.31 2.15 -19.77
C ALA A 312 -8.85 0.76 -20.20
N ARG A 313 -7.52 0.60 -20.36
CA ARG A 313 -6.93 -0.68 -20.80
C ARG A 313 -7.13 -1.81 -19.78
N ILE A 314 -6.98 -1.54 -18.51
CA ILE A 314 -7.27 -2.56 -17.47
C ILE A 314 -8.78 -2.83 -17.45
N GLY A 315 -9.63 -1.80 -17.61
CA GLY A 315 -11.08 -1.97 -17.71
C GLY A 315 -11.55 -2.85 -18.89
N GLU A 316 -10.79 -2.86 -20.01
CA GLU A 316 -11.06 -3.76 -21.15
C GLU A 316 -10.73 -5.23 -20.84
N LEU A 317 -9.85 -5.49 -19.88
CA LEU A 317 -9.39 -6.83 -19.52
C LEU A 317 -10.29 -7.51 -18.47
N ILE A 318 -11.04 -6.72 -17.70
CA ILE A 318 -11.85 -7.20 -16.57
C ILE A 318 -13.23 -6.56 -16.62
N ASP A 319 -14.26 -7.33 -16.32
CA ASP A 319 -15.65 -6.85 -16.27
C ASP A 319 -15.99 -6.28 -14.87
N VAL A 320 -15.18 -5.30 -14.42
CA VAL A 320 -15.35 -4.64 -13.12
C VAL A 320 -14.95 -3.16 -13.27
N PRO A 321 -15.66 -2.20 -12.66
CA PRO A 321 -15.29 -0.80 -12.69
C PRO A 321 -13.86 -0.56 -12.16
N VAL A 322 -13.06 0.16 -12.94
CA VAL A 322 -11.66 0.47 -12.62
C VAL A 322 -11.51 1.96 -12.34
N HIS A 323 -10.84 2.30 -11.25
CA HIS A 323 -10.62 3.67 -10.80
C HIS A 323 -9.15 3.91 -10.47
N LEU A 324 -8.68 5.12 -10.64
CA LEU A 324 -7.41 5.54 -10.05
C LEU A 324 -7.65 5.82 -8.56
N LEU A 325 -6.73 5.35 -7.71
CA LEU A 325 -6.80 5.65 -6.28
C LEU A 325 -6.37 7.10 -6.04
N ASP A 326 -7.29 7.91 -5.52
CA ASP A 326 -6.96 9.21 -4.95
C ASP A 326 -6.97 9.13 -3.41
N PRO A 327 -5.80 9.25 -2.77
CA PRO A 327 -5.72 9.20 -1.30
C PRO A 327 -6.44 10.34 -0.60
N PHE A 328 -6.69 11.45 -1.28
CA PHE A 328 -7.39 12.60 -0.71
C PHE A 328 -8.89 12.38 -0.51
N ASP A 329 -9.48 11.41 -1.21
CA ASP A 329 -10.88 11.00 -1.01
C ASP A 329 -11.17 10.47 0.41
N ALA A 330 -10.12 10.13 1.17
CA ALA A 330 -10.25 9.70 2.57
C ALA A 330 -10.46 10.87 3.54
N PHE A 331 -10.31 12.12 3.10
CA PHE A 331 -10.31 13.29 3.97
C PHE A 331 -11.45 14.25 3.64
N VAL A 332 -12.18 14.66 4.67
CA VAL A 332 -13.21 15.70 4.53
C VAL A 332 -12.50 17.04 4.30
N ALA A 333 -12.84 17.74 3.23
CA ALA A 333 -12.26 19.04 2.88
C ALA A 333 -10.73 19.02 2.69
N ALA A 334 -10.20 18.01 2.03
CA ALA A 334 -8.84 18.09 1.52
C ALA A 334 -8.75 19.24 0.51
N PRO A 335 -7.70 20.08 0.54
CA PRO A 335 -7.44 20.98 -0.56
C PRO A 335 -7.26 20.11 -1.81
N HIS A 336 -7.94 20.44 -2.89
CA HIS A 336 -7.63 19.85 -4.20
C HIS A 336 -6.17 20.21 -4.48
N ALA A 337 -5.30 19.23 -4.39
CA ALA A 337 -3.90 19.43 -4.71
C ALA A 337 -3.82 19.67 -6.21
N ASP A 338 -3.37 20.84 -6.63
CA ASP A 338 -3.07 21.16 -8.03
C ASP A 338 -2.00 20.22 -8.62
N ASP A 339 -1.36 19.41 -7.79
CA ASP A 339 -0.38 18.40 -8.17
C ASP A 339 -0.93 16.98 -8.02
N GLU A 340 -1.66 16.51 -9.05
CA GLU A 340 -2.13 15.13 -9.16
C GLU A 340 -1.01 14.07 -8.98
N ARG A 341 0.24 14.44 -9.21
CA ARG A 341 1.39 13.54 -9.06
C ARG A 341 1.74 13.30 -7.59
N ALA A 342 1.66 14.34 -6.76
CA ALA A 342 1.93 14.21 -5.32
C ALA A 342 0.85 13.36 -4.62
N GLY A 343 -0.42 13.51 -4.99
CA GLY A 343 -1.54 12.78 -4.40
C GLY A 343 -1.39 11.26 -4.46
N ARG A 344 -1.01 10.72 -5.61
CA ARG A 344 -0.90 9.27 -5.82
C ARG A 344 0.29 8.63 -5.10
N SER A 345 1.34 9.38 -4.81
CA SER A 345 2.52 8.87 -4.10
C SER A 345 2.29 8.69 -2.60
N ILE A 346 1.31 9.37 -2.01
CA ILE A 346 1.10 9.42 -0.56
C ILE A 346 0.10 8.36 -0.04
N ALA A 347 -0.40 7.45 -0.86
CA ALA A 347 -1.45 6.51 -0.48
C ALA A 347 -1.09 5.68 0.77
N LEU A 348 0.13 5.15 0.83
CA LEU A 348 0.60 4.39 1.98
C LEU A 348 0.72 5.29 3.23
N ALA A 349 1.32 6.47 3.10
CA ALA A 349 1.44 7.42 4.19
C ALA A 349 0.07 7.88 4.72
N ALA A 350 -0.93 8.06 3.84
CA ALA A 350 -2.31 8.35 4.23
C ALA A 350 -2.93 7.22 5.06
N GLY A 351 -2.79 5.98 4.62
CA GLY A 351 -3.25 4.81 5.38
C GLY A 351 -2.60 4.66 6.76
N LEU A 352 -1.30 5.00 6.87
CA LEU A 352 -0.56 5.04 8.14
C LEU A 352 -1.06 6.17 9.05
N ALA A 353 -1.30 7.37 8.50
CA ALA A 353 -1.82 8.50 9.25
C ALA A 353 -3.22 8.23 9.83
N LEU A 354 -4.09 7.55 9.06
CA LEU A 354 -5.41 7.14 9.52
C LEU A 354 -5.36 6.20 10.73
N ARG A 355 -4.34 5.32 10.83
CA ARG A 355 -4.13 4.51 12.04
C ARG A 355 -3.90 5.39 13.27
N GLY A 356 -3.04 6.40 13.14
CA GLY A 356 -2.75 7.35 14.22
C GLY A 356 -3.95 8.17 14.64
N ALA A 357 -4.81 8.56 13.70
CA ALA A 357 -6.01 9.34 13.97
C ALA A 357 -7.15 8.50 14.60
N LEU A 358 -7.14 7.16 14.43
CA LEU A 358 -8.13 6.25 15.03
C LEU A 358 -7.81 5.87 16.48
N HIS A 359 -6.54 5.95 16.89
CA HIS A 359 -6.04 5.43 18.19
C HIS A 359 -5.33 6.50 19.02
N GLY A 360 -5.40 7.79 18.60
CA GLY A 360 -4.78 8.95 19.23
C GLY A 360 -5.69 9.67 20.26
#